data_cf4e33b0bc26f1934dd118bc0d74cad2
#
_entry.id   cf4e33b0bc26f1934dd118bc0d74cad2
#
_cell.length_a   1.000
_cell.length_b   1.000
_cell.length_c   1.000
_cell.angle_alpha   90.00
_cell.angle_beta   90.00
_cell.angle_gamma   90.00
#
_symmetry.space_group_name_H-M   'P 1'
#
loop_
_entity.id
_entity.type
_entity.pdbx_description
1 polymer ?
#
loop_
_entity_poly.entity_id
_entity_poly.type
_entity_poly.pdbx_seq_one_letter_code
_entity_poly.pdbx_strand_id
1 'polypeptide(L)'
;YELTVEPDLWPMQRDRNLRIFQGQTVPQIVKTLLGESRVNMEERLSGSYRVWEYCVQYQESSLDFISRLLELEGIAYHFRHEQDRHTLVLTDAPGQYEPFPGYETIPYHVTPSGGSTDEEGISQWALEDSVTPGIYSLDDYDFRKPNAWLFQARQNPLSPQPGSIDVYDWPGRFVEHGHGEFYARIRQERWQVEHRQTQGTATALGIAPGHTFVLRNAPFFGDNGEYLTTVAHYRFEENRYASGPDSNTLYEIRFEVIPADVPYRPAQKTP
;
A
#
# COMPACT_ATOMS: atom_id res chain seq x y z
N TYR A 1 4.90 28.72 -14.85
CA TYR A 1 5.82 27.98 -13.99
C TYR A 1 5.27 26.59 -13.76
N GLU A 2 6.14 25.60 -13.81
CA GLU A 2 5.83 24.20 -13.42
C GLU A 2 6.60 23.89 -12.15
N LEU A 3 5.93 23.29 -11.18
CA LEU A 3 6.51 22.91 -9.87
C LEU A 3 6.20 21.44 -9.63
N THR A 4 7.23 20.69 -9.21
CA THR A 4 7.09 19.34 -8.68
C THR A 4 7.24 19.40 -7.18
N VAL A 5 6.26 18.88 -6.44
CA VAL A 5 6.26 18.82 -4.98
C VAL A 5 6.35 17.36 -4.58
N GLU A 6 7.29 17.05 -3.71
CA GLU A 6 7.59 15.70 -3.26
C GLU A 6 7.54 15.62 -1.73
N PRO A 7 7.22 14.48 -1.13
CA PRO A 7 7.26 14.32 0.33
C PRO A 7 8.69 14.33 0.88
N ASP A 8 8.84 14.58 2.17
CA ASP A 8 10.14 14.63 2.88
C ASP A 8 10.97 13.34 2.74
N LEU A 9 10.35 12.25 2.34
CA LEU A 9 11.02 10.98 2.05
C LEU A 9 11.84 11.02 0.74
N TRP A 10 11.43 11.86 -0.23
CA TRP A 10 12.03 11.90 -1.57
C TRP A 10 13.54 12.19 -1.59
N PRO A 11 14.11 13.09 -0.76
CA PRO A 11 15.56 13.33 -0.76
C PRO A 11 16.39 12.09 -0.47
N MET A 12 15.84 11.09 0.25
CA MET A 12 16.51 9.82 0.57
C MET A 12 16.75 8.94 -0.67
N GLN A 13 16.18 9.30 -1.82
CA GLN A 13 16.46 8.67 -3.10
C GLN A 13 17.76 9.17 -3.75
N ARG A 14 18.30 10.30 -3.27
CA ARG A 14 19.46 10.97 -3.85
C ARG A 14 20.78 10.61 -3.19
N ASP A 15 20.75 9.95 -2.05
CA ASP A 15 21.94 9.41 -1.39
C ASP A 15 22.33 8.04 -1.96
N ARG A 16 23.50 7.57 -1.60
CA ARG A 16 23.96 6.21 -1.82
C ARG A 16 24.93 5.86 -0.70
N ASN A 17 24.71 4.70 -0.05
CA ASN A 17 25.48 4.39 1.13
C ASN A 17 25.92 2.92 1.20
N LEU A 18 26.87 2.65 2.09
CA LEU A 18 27.36 1.34 2.50
C LEU A 18 27.28 1.27 4.02
N ARG A 19 26.27 0.59 4.55
CA ARG A 19 26.02 0.52 6.00
C ARG A 19 25.66 -0.90 6.41
N ILE A 20 26.01 -1.26 7.64
CA ILE A 20 25.68 -2.54 8.26
C ILE A 20 24.87 -2.26 9.53
N PHE A 21 23.70 -2.85 9.60
CA PHE A 21 22.84 -2.85 10.80
C PHE A 21 22.92 -4.24 11.44
N GLN A 22 23.15 -4.30 12.73
CA GLN A 22 23.34 -5.54 13.48
C GLN A 22 22.36 -5.63 14.64
N GLY A 23 21.77 -6.83 14.82
CA GLY A 23 20.87 -7.09 15.94
C GLY A 23 19.63 -6.21 15.98
N GLN A 24 19.12 -5.80 14.80
CA GLN A 24 17.96 -4.91 14.68
C GLN A 24 16.84 -5.53 13.86
N THR A 25 15.62 -5.15 14.16
CA THR A 25 14.46 -5.45 13.32
C THR A 25 14.33 -4.43 12.20
N VAL A 26 13.58 -4.75 11.14
CA VAL A 26 13.32 -3.82 10.03
C VAL A 26 12.69 -2.51 10.53
N PRO A 27 11.66 -2.49 11.39
CA PRO A 27 11.12 -1.24 11.91
C PRO A 27 12.17 -0.38 12.65
N GLN A 28 13.10 -0.98 13.40
CA GLN A 28 14.17 -0.26 14.08
C GLN A 28 15.15 0.38 13.08
N ILE A 29 15.54 -0.36 12.02
CA ILE A 29 16.41 0.16 10.96
C ILE A 29 15.73 1.33 10.25
N VAL A 30 14.47 1.18 9.85
CA VAL A 30 13.66 2.21 9.18
C VAL A 30 13.57 3.46 10.04
N LYS A 31 13.24 3.29 11.33
CA LYS A 31 13.17 4.40 12.29
C LYS A 31 14.47 5.17 12.40
N THR A 32 15.61 4.48 12.41
CA THR A 32 16.93 5.11 12.45
C THR A 32 17.16 5.98 11.22
N LEU A 33 16.90 5.45 10.02
CA LEU A 33 17.14 6.15 8.76
C LEU A 33 16.19 7.35 8.56
N LEU A 34 14.90 7.17 8.89
CA LEU A 34 13.92 8.25 8.83
C LEU A 34 14.25 9.36 9.83
N GLY A 35 14.70 9.00 11.03
CA GLY A 35 15.14 9.97 12.05
C GLY A 35 16.35 10.79 11.62
N GLU A 36 17.35 10.16 11.01
CA GLU A 36 18.51 10.85 10.44
C GLU A 36 18.10 11.84 9.33
N SER A 37 17.10 11.49 8.54
CA SER A 37 16.57 12.32 7.46
C SER A 37 15.50 13.32 7.93
N ARG A 38 15.19 13.34 9.23
CA ARG A 38 14.18 14.21 9.85
C ARG A 38 12.76 14.04 9.29
N VAL A 39 12.44 12.84 8.79
CA VAL A 39 11.10 12.49 8.34
C VAL A 39 10.24 12.18 9.57
N ASN A 40 9.10 12.85 9.71
CA ASN A 40 8.13 12.55 10.75
C ASN A 40 7.51 11.17 10.50
N MET A 41 7.53 10.30 11.51
CA MET A 41 7.04 8.94 11.40
C MET A 41 6.14 8.58 12.57
N GLU A 42 5.08 7.82 12.27
CA GLU A 42 4.20 7.14 13.22
C GLU A 42 4.24 5.64 12.93
N GLU A 43 4.39 4.84 13.97
CA GLU A 43 4.46 3.39 13.89
C GLU A 43 3.14 2.79 14.40
N ARG A 44 2.37 2.17 13.50
CA ARG A 44 1.13 1.45 13.77
C ARG A 44 1.30 -0.02 13.39
N LEU A 45 2.31 -0.66 13.97
CA LEU A 45 2.63 -2.05 13.68
C LEU A 45 2.16 -2.95 14.82
N SER A 46 1.56 -4.09 14.48
CA SER A 46 1.07 -5.11 15.41
C SER A 46 1.86 -6.42 15.32
N GLY A 47 2.61 -6.61 14.23
CA GLY A 47 3.39 -7.82 13.99
C GLY A 47 4.67 -7.91 14.81
N SER A 48 5.19 -9.14 14.92
CA SER A 48 6.52 -9.39 15.43
C SER A 48 7.49 -9.59 14.27
N TYR A 49 8.59 -8.86 14.29
CA TYR A 49 9.59 -8.87 13.22
C TYR A 49 10.87 -9.55 13.70
N ARG A 50 11.49 -10.30 12.79
CA ARG A 50 12.76 -10.95 13.11
C ARG A 50 13.85 -9.94 13.40
N VAL A 51 14.76 -10.31 14.30
CA VAL A 51 16.01 -9.60 14.52
C VAL A 51 17.04 -10.09 13.52
N TRP A 52 17.53 -9.20 12.68
CA TRP A 52 18.57 -9.52 11.71
C TRP A 52 19.94 -9.52 12.39
N GLU A 53 20.69 -10.62 12.24
CA GLU A 53 22.08 -10.68 12.70
C GLU A 53 22.90 -9.61 11.96
N TYR A 54 22.74 -9.56 10.64
CA TYR A 54 23.32 -8.54 9.76
C TYR A 54 22.31 -8.15 8.69
N CYS A 55 22.11 -6.85 8.53
CA CYS A 55 21.32 -6.27 7.44
C CYS A 55 22.15 -5.19 6.77
N VAL A 56 22.42 -5.34 5.48
CA VAL A 56 23.39 -4.50 4.76
C VAL A 56 22.67 -3.64 3.73
N GLN A 57 22.87 -2.32 3.83
CA GLN A 57 22.64 -1.39 2.73
C GLN A 57 23.90 -1.43 1.85
N TYR A 58 23.76 -1.81 0.59
CA TYR A 58 24.91 -2.00 -0.29
C TYR A 58 24.76 -1.21 -1.59
N GLN A 59 25.42 -0.06 -1.67
CA GLN A 59 25.46 0.81 -2.86
C GLN A 59 24.06 1.18 -3.42
N GLU A 60 23.08 1.25 -2.56
CA GLU A 60 21.71 1.64 -2.86
C GLU A 60 21.33 2.92 -2.12
N SER A 61 20.28 3.61 -2.57
CA SER A 61 19.76 4.78 -1.86
C SER A 61 19.12 4.36 -0.53
N SER A 62 19.05 5.29 0.42
CA SER A 62 18.36 5.03 1.68
C SER A 62 16.87 4.75 1.47
N LEU A 63 16.24 5.37 0.46
CA LEU A 63 14.85 5.09 0.10
C LEU A 63 14.67 3.67 -0.46
N ASP A 64 15.54 3.23 -1.39
CA ASP A 64 15.46 1.87 -1.95
C ASP A 64 15.69 0.83 -0.85
N PHE A 65 16.68 1.06 0.03
CA PHE A 65 16.96 0.18 1.15
C PHE A 65 15.76 0.03 2.08
N ILE A 66 15.13 1.14 2.51
CA ILE A 66 13.93 1.13 3.34
C ILE A 66 12.79 0.42 2.60
N SER A 67 12.57 0.75 1.33
CA SER A 67 11.46 0.22 0.53
C SER A 67 11.55 -1.29 0.40
N ARG A 68 12.71 -1.84 0.01
CA ARG A 68 12.86 -3.31 -0.12
C ARG A 68 12.73 -4.06 1.20
N LEU A 69 13.13 -3.43 2.33
CA LEU A 69 12.95 -4.03 3.65
C LEU A 69 11.47 -4.04 4.08
N LEU A 70 10.76 -2.94 3.88
CA LEU A 70 9.33 -2.85 4.17
C LEU A 70 8.52 -3.82 3.29
N GLU A 71 8.85 -3.91 2.00
CA GLU A 71 8.26 -4.86 1.05
C GLU A 71 8.50 -6.32 1.48
N LEU A 72 9.70 -6.63 2.00
CA LEU A 72 10.04 -7.97 2.49
C LEU A 72 9.18 -8.37 3.69
N GLU A 73 9.05 -7.48 4.65
CA GLU A 73 8.29 -7.70 5.89
C GLU A 73 6.77 -7.47 5.72
N GLY A 74 6.31 -7.04 4.54
CA GLY A 74 4.91 -6.77 4.26
C GLY A 74 4.36 -5.56 4.99
N ILE A 75 5.22 -4.60 5.34
CA ILE A 75 4.86 -3.33 5.98
C ILE A 75 4.53 -2.32 4.89
N ALA A 76 3.35 -1.74 4.96
CA ALA A 76 2.95 -0.63 4.11
C ALA A 76 3.22 0.71 4.79
N TYR A 77 3.31 1.76 3.97
CA TYR A 77 3.30 3.12 4.49
C TYR A 77 2.42 4.03 3.64
N HIS A 78 1.91 5.07 4.28
CA HIS A 78 1.20 6.17 3.64
C HIS A 78 1.53 7.48 4.34
N PHE A 79 1.13 8.60 3.74
CA PHE A 79 1.30 9.91 4.36
C PHE A 79 -0.02 10.43 4.90
N ARG A 80 -0.05 10.79 6.18
CA ARG A 80 -1.11 11.59 6.75
C ARG A 80 -0.71 13.06 6.65
N HIS A 81 -1.48 13.83 5.90
CA HIS A 81 -1.26 15.25 5.68
C HIS A 81 -2.05 16.08 6.68
N GLU A 82 -1.40 17.06 7.28
CA GLU A 82 -1.96 18.08 8.16
C GLU A 82 -1.60 19.46 7.61
N GLN A 83 -2.18 20.53 8.16
CA GLN A 83 -1.98 21.89 7.62
C GLN A 83 -0.50 22.29 7.51
N ASP A 84 0.33 21.95 8.52
CA ASP A 84 1.71 22.41 8.63
C ASP A 84 2.74 21.29 8.50
N ARG A 85 2.29 20.05 8.33
CA ARG A 85 3.18 18.88 8.31
C ARG A 85 2.53 17.69 7.62
N HIS A 86 3.36 16.75 7.24
CA HIS A 86 2.91 15.39 6.93
C HIS A 86 3.69 14.37 7.77
N THR A 87 3.07 13.25 8.02
CA THR A 87 3.62 12.17 8.83
C THR A 87 3.57 10.88 8.01
N LEU A 88 4.70 10.20 7.89
CA LEU A 88 4.76 8.86 7.31
C LEU A 88 4.25 7.87 8.34
N VAL A 89 3.18 7.14 8.02
CA VAL A 89 2.55 6.15 8.90
C VAL A 89 2.88 4.75 8.39
N LEU A 90 3.50 3.93 9.23
CA LEU A 90 3.77 2.51 8.96
C LEU A 90 2.60 1.66 9.46
N THR A 91 2.13 0.71 8.62
CA THR A 91 1.01 -0.17 8.91
C THR A 91 1.29 -1.61 8.47
N ASP A 92 0.74 -2.60 9.17
CA ASP A 92 0.87 -4.03 8.85
C ASP A 92 -0.43 -4.83 8.97
N ALA A 93 -1.54 -4.16 9.33
CA ALA A 93 -2.84 -4.82 9.52
C ALA A 93 -4.01 -3.91 9.11
N PRO A 94 -5.16 -4.48 8.66
CA PRO A 94 -6.32 -3.73 8.19
C PRO A 94 -6.86 -2.71 9.20
N GLY A 95 -6.97 -3.07 10.47
CA GLY A 95 -7.53 -2.20 11.52
C GLY A 95 -6.68 -0.99 11.92
N GLN A 96 -5.57 -0.75 11.24
CA GLN A 96 -4.66 0.38 11.51
C GLN A 96 -4.93 1.60 10.61
N TYR A 97 -5.80 1.44 9.61
CA TYR A 97 -6.22 2.52 8.73
C TYR A 97 -7.45 3.24 9.31
N GLU A 98 -7.50 4.54 9.15
CA GLU A 98 -8.57 5.40 9.64
C GLU A 98 -9.25 6.13 8.49
N PRO A 99 -10.53 6.46 8.58
CA PRO A 99 -11.17 7.29 7.57
C PRO A 99 -10.57 8.71 7.58
N PHE A 100 -10.62 9.38 6.43
CA PHE A 100 -10.29 10.79 6.37
C PHE A 100 -11.40 11.58 7.10
N PRO A 101 -11.05 12.52 8.02
CA PRO A 101 -12.03 13.25 8.80
C PRO A 101 -13.06 13.96 7.92
N GLY A 102 -14.35 13.71 8.17
CA GLY A 102 -15.47 14.26 7.40
C GLY A 102 -15.85 13.45 6.15
N TYR A 103 -15.11 12.38 5.84
CA TYR A 103 -15.36 11.49 4.70
C TYR A 103 -15.47 10.01 5.12
N GLU A 104 -15.95 9.77 6.33
CA GLU A 104 -16.18 8.42 6.87
C GLU A 104 -17.14 7.61 6.00
N THR A 105 -18.06 8.32 5.33
CA THR A 105 -19.04 7.76 4.40
C THR A 105 -19.07 8.59 3.13
N ILE A 106 -18.94 7.93 1.97
CA ILE A 106 -18.98 8.57 0.66
C ILE A 106 -20.08 7.92 -0.16
N PRO A 107 -21.08 8.70 -0.64
CA PRO A 107 -22.16 8.17 -1.45
C PRO A 107 -21.74 7.97 -2.91
N TYR A 108 -22.35 6.98 -3.57
CA TYR A 108 -22.36 6.90 -5.02
C TYR A 108 -23.49 7.76 -5.59
N HIS A 109 -23.15 8.62 -6.54
CA HIS A 109 -24.10 9.46 -7.24
C HIS A 109 -24.09 9.15 -8.73
N VAL A 110 -25.22 8.72 -9.25
CA VAL A 110 -25.43 8.72 -10.71
C VAL A 110 -25.61 10.17 -11.12
N THR A 111 -24.58 10.78 -11.69
CA THR A 111 -24.72 12.10 -12.31
C THR A 111 -25.53 11.90 -13.60
N PRO A 112 -26.75 12.43 -13.72
CA PRO A 112 -27.44 12.48 -15.00
C PRO A 112 -26.54 13.23 -15.99
N SER A 113 -26.45 12.80 -17.22
CA SER A 113 -25.65 13.44 -18.27
C SER A 113 -25.90 14.95 -18.28
N GLY A 114 -24.94 15.76 -17.79
CA GLY A 114 -24.99 17.22 -17.79
C GLY A 114 -25.49 17.90 -16.52
N GLY A 115 -25.76 17.18 -15.42
CA GLY A 115 -26.10 17.76 -14.13
C GLY A 115 -24.89 17.91 -13.22
N SER A 116 -24.61 19.12 -12.73
CA SER A 116 -23.75 19.35 -11.57
C SER A 116 -24.54 18.95 -10.33
N THR A 117 -24.05 17.98 -9.56
CA THR A 117 -24.53 17.77 -8.19
C THR A 117 -23.64 18.60 -7.28
N ASP A 118 -24.24 19.43 -6.41
CA ASP A 118 -23.51 20.21 -5.40
C ASP A 118 -22.93 19.32 -4.29
N GLU A 119 -23.22 18.02 -4.32
CA GLU A 119 -22.75 17.03 -3.34
C GLU A 119 -21.54 16.25 -3.87
N GLU A 120 -20.51 16.18 -3.05
CA GLU A 120 -19.35 15.33 -3.32
C GLU A 120 -19.71 13.85 -3.25
N GLY A 121 -19.16 13.05 -4.16
CA GLY A 121 -19.45 11.61 -4.21
C GLY A 121 -18.66 10.87 -5.27
N ILE A 122 -18.94 9.58 -5.38
CA ILE A 122 -18.37 8.67 -6.37
C ILE A 122 -19.32 8.58 -7.56
N SER A 123 -18.80 8.81 -8.77
CA SER A 123 -19.56 8.79 -10.02
C SER A 123 -19.32 7.57 -10.89
N GLN A 124 -18.17 6.90 -10.69
CA GLN A 124 -17.84 5.67 -11.39
C GLN A 124 -17.29 4.66 -10.39
N TRP A 125 -17.69 3.40 -10.57
CA TRP A 125 -17.26 2.28 -9.73
C TRP A 125 -17.15 1.03 -10.60
N ALA A 126 -15.97 0.50 -10.77
CA ALA A 126 -15.68 -0.64 -11.62
C ALA A 126 -14.84 -1.68 -10.84
N LEU A 127 -15.44 -2.84 -10.61
CA LEU A 127 -14.76 -3.97 -10.00
C LEU A 127 -13.86 -4.64 -11.05
N GLU A 128 -12.64 -4.96 -10.67
CA GLU A 128 -11.67 -5.69 -11.46
C GLU A 128 -11.21 -6.94 -10.68
N ASP A 129 -11.53 -8.11 -11.20
CA ASP A 129 -11.05 -9.38 -10.65
C ASP A 129 -9.92 -9.92 -11.55
N SER A 130 -8.76 -10.17 -10.96
CA SER A 130 -7.58 -10.72 -11.64
C SER A 130 -7.30 -12.16 -11.21
N VAL A 131 -6.82 -12.96 -12.16
CA VAL A 131 -6.33 -14.31 -11.85
C VAL A 131 -4.97 -14.21 -11.20
N THR A 132 -4.85 -14.70 -9.96
CA THR A 132 -3.62 -14.69 -9.19
C THR A 132 -3.17 -16.11 -8.84
N PRO A 133 -1.87 -16.34 -8.59
CA PRO A 133 -1.38 -17.64 -8.15
C PRO A 133 -2.05 -18.09 -6.85
N GLY A 134 -2.34 -19.39 -6.75
CA GLY A 134 -2.98 -19.99 -5.58
C GLY A 134 -2.00 -20.56 -4.57
N ILE A 135 -0.74 -20.78 -4.96
CA ILE A 135 0.30 -21.38 -4.12
C ILE A 135 1.54 -20.51 -4.19
N TYR A 136 2.09 -20.20 -3.04
CA TYR A 136 3.44 -19.64 -2.93
C TYR A 136 4.31 -20.55 -2.11
N SER A 137 5.45 -20.90 -2.68
CA SER A 137 6.45 -21.76 -2.06
C SER A 137 7.83 -21.09 -2.07
N LEU A 138 8.58 -21.27 -1.01
CA LEU A 138 9.93 -20.76 -0.89
C LEU A 138 10.78 -21.73 -0.09
N ASP A 139 12.07 -21.72 -0.38
CA ASP A 139 13.05 -22.54 0.28
C ASP A 139 14.35 -21.76 0.52
N ASP A 140 15.18 -22.24 1.43
CA ASP A 140 16.49 -21.68 1.69
C ASP A 140 17.45 -22.77 2.17
N TYR A 141 18.73 -22.42 2.30
CA TYR A 141 19.76 -23.31 2.74
C TYR A 141 20.56 -22.72 3.91
N ASP A 142 20.56 -23.44 5.06
CA ASP A 142 21.43 -23.10 6.19
C ASP A 142 22.69 -23.99 6.16
N PHE A 143 23.83 -23.43 5.80
CA PHE A 143 25.11 -24.14 5.77
C PHE A 143 25.54 -24.67 7.17
N ARG A 144 25.00 -24.09 8.24
CA ARG A 144 25.27 -24.54 9.63
C ARG A 144 24.45 -25.78 9.98
N LYS A 145 23.32 -26.00 9.25
CA LYS A 145 22.41 -27.15 9.40
C LYS A 145 22.03 -27.70 8.03
N PRO A 146 22.98 -28.30 7.31
CA PRO A 146 22.80 -28.67 5.89
C PRO A 146 21.69 -29.71 5.63
N ASN A 147 21.23 -30.41 6.65
CA ASN A 147 20.12 -31.35 6.58
C ASN A 147 18.78 -30.77 7.04
N ALA A 148 18.72 -29.49 7.37
CA ALA A 148 17.44 -28.82 7.70
C ALA A 148 16.60 -28.68 6.44
N TRP A 149 15.37 -29.13 6.49
CA TRP A 149 14.40 -28.87 5.44
C TRP A 149 13.70 -27.54 5.72
N LEU A 150 14.03 -26.51 4.94
CA LEU A 150 13.53 -25.16 5.13
C LEU A 150 12.35 -24.81 4.22
N PHE A 151 11.96 -25.74 3.34
CA PHE A 151 10.82 -25.53 2.42
C PHE A 151 9.54 -25.10 3.16
N GLN A 152 8.93 -24.02 2.68
CA GLN A 152 7.65 -23.51 3.14
C GLN A 152 6.73 -23.29 1.95
N ALA A 153 5.47 -23.65 2.12
CA ALA A 153 4.45 -23.39 1.11
C ALA A 153 3.17 -22.87 1.76
N ARG A 154 2.55 -21.88 1.12
CA ARG A 154 1.24 -21.36 1.53
C ARG A 154 0.26 -21.47 0.38
N GLN A 155 -0.89 -22.06 0.65
CA GLN A 155 -1.95 -22.21 -0.33
C GLN A 155 -3.19 -21.47 0.17
N ASN A 156 -3.71 -20.58 -0.66
CA ASN A 156 -5.00 -19.92 -0.43
C ASN A 156 -5.55 -19.39 -1.77
N PRO A 157 -6.07 -20.25 -2.65
CA PRO A 157 -6.58 -19.83 -3.92
C PRO A 157 -7.85 -18.99 -3.71
N LEU A 158 -7.81 -17.73 -4.10
CA LEU A 158 -9.00 -16.85 -4.17
C LEU A 158 -9.71 -17.01 -5.50
N SER A 159 -8.92 -17.23 -6.56
CA SER A 159 -9.48 -17.49 -7.89
C SER A 159 -9.98 -18.96 -7.98
N PRO A 160 -11.19 -19.22 -8.50
CA PRO A 160 -11.69 -20.57 -8.67
C PRO A 160 -10.89 -21.39 -9.67
N GLN A 161 -10.07 -20.75 -10.53
CA GLN A 161 -9.21 -21.48 -11.48
C GLN A 161 -8.06 -20.61 -12.02
N PRO A 162 -6.85 -21.17 -12.15
CA PRO A 162 -6.39 -22.44 -11.64
C PRO A 162 -5.73 -22.27 -10.27
N GLY A 163 -6.37 -22.75 -9.21
CA GLY A 163 -5.81 -22.78 -7.85
C GLY A 163 -4.51 -23.56 -7.70
N SER A 164 -3.96 -24.08 -8.80
CA SER A 164 -2.70 -24.83 -8.88
C SER A 164 -1.53 -24.04 -9.44
N ILE A 165 -1.70 -22.75 -9.77
CA ILE A 165 -0.55 -21.92 -10.16
C ILE A 165 0.34 -21.75 -8.92
N ASP A 166 1.56 -22.31 -8.99
CA ASP A 166 2.57 -22.22 -7.95
C ASP A 166 3.66 -21.25 -8.38
N VAL A 167 4.07 -20.39 -7.46
CA VAL A 167 5.25 -19.55 -7.60
C VAL A 167 6.26 -19.99 -6.56
N TYR A 168 7.43 -20.39 -7.03
CA TYR A 168 8.53 -20.84 -6.20
C TYR A 168 9.66 -19.81 -6.22
N ASP A 169 10.12 -19.39 -5.03
CA ASP A 169 11.22 -18.47 -4.85
C ASP A 169 12.38 -19.10 -4.06
N TRP A 170 13.59 -18.82 -4.52
CA TRP A 170 14.84 -19.14 -3.86
C TRP A 170 15.88 -18.03 -4.13
N PRO A 171 16.65 -17.58 -3.14
CA PRO A 171 16.61 -17.92 -1.71
C PRO A 171 15.51 -17.20 -0.96
N GLY A 172 14.90 -17.87 0.01
CA GLY A 172 13.84 -17.32 0.86
C GLY A 172 14.34 -16.33 1.92
N ARG A 173 15.66 -16.23 2.09
CA ARG A 173 16.33 -15.34 3.06
C ARG A 173 15.99 -15.63 4.52
N PHE A 174 15.82 -16.92 4.88
CA PHE A 174 15.54 -17.35 6.24
C PHE A 174 16.26 -18.64 6.60
N VAL A 175 16.48 -18.87 7.89
CA VAL A 175 17.08 -20.09 8.44
C VAL A 175 16.22 -20.72 9.55
N GLU A 176 15.11 -20.08 9.89
CA GLU A 176 14.13 -20.55 10.86
C GLU A 176 12.78 -20.73 10.19
N HIS A 177 12.09 -21.85 10.43
CA HIS A 177 10.80 -22.17 9.83
C HIS A 177 9.76 -21.06 10.02
N GLY A 178 9.67 -20.46 11.21
CA GLY A 178 8.72 -19.39 11.51
C GLY A 178 8.89 -18.16 10.63
N HIS A 179 10.13 -17.81 10.26
CA HIS A 179 10.38 -16.70 9.32
C HIS A 179 9.95 -17.06 7.90
N GLY A 180 10.25 -18.30 7.46
CA GLY A 180 9.82 -18.78 6.14
C GLY A 180 8.29 -18.83 6.02
N GLU A 181 7.61 -19.32 7.04
CA GLU A 181 6.15 -19.33 7.12
C GLU A 181 5.54 -17.90 7.07
N PHE A 182 6.16 -16.97 7.80
CA PHE A 182 5.78 -15.56 7.77
C PHE A 182 5.92 -14.98 6.36
N TYR A 183 7.06 -15.17 5.69
CA TYR A 183 7.29 -14.63 4.35
C TYR A 183 6.36 -15.27 3.31
N ALA A 184 6.14 -16.59 3.37
CA ALA A 184 5.18 -17.24 2.50
C ALA A 184 3.76 -16.65 2.63
N ARG A 185 3.35 -16.37 3.87
CA ARG A 185 2.07 -15.70 4.14
C ARG A 185 2.00 -14.30 3.54
N ILE A 186 3.02 -13.45 3.78
CA ILE A 186 3.06 -12.07 3.26
C ILE A 186 2.98 -12.06 1.73
N ARG A 187 3.70 -12.97 1.05
CA ARG A 187 3.66 -13.09 -0.41
C ARG A 187 2.27 -13.47 -0.92
N GLN A 188 1.64 -14.40 -0.24
CA GLN A 188 0.32 -14.82 -0.63
C GLN A 188 -0.75 -13.77 -0.34
N GLU A 189 -0.71 -13.09 0.80
CA GLU A 189 -1.59 -11.97 1.12
C GLU A 189 -1.45 -10.84 0.07
N ARG A 190 -0.26 -10.67 -0.53
CA ARG A 190 -0.05 -9.71 -1.61
C ARG A 190 -0.92 -10.02 -2.84
N TRP A 191 -1.10 -11.28 -3.20
CA TRP A 191 -1.97 -11.65 -4.30
C TRP A 191 -3.46 -11.43 -4.01
N GLN A 192 -3.85 -11.45 -2.75
CA GLN A 192 -5.23 -11.08 -2.36
C GLN A 192 -5.52 -9.62 -2.71
N VAL A 193 -4.53 -8.74 -2.54
CA VAL A 193 -4.63 -7.33 -2.96
C VAL A 193 -4.78 -7.20 -4.47
N GLU A 194 -4.05 -8.01 -5.25
CA GLU A 194 -4.14 -7.99 -6.72
C GLU A 194 -5.38 -8.67 -7.27
N HIS A 195 -5.90 -9.66 -6.55
CA HIS A 195 -7.03 -10.45 -7.03
C HIS A 195 -8.28 -9.60 -7.20
N ARG A 196 -8.57 -8.72 -6.25
CA ARG A 196 -9.77 -7.90 -6.25
C ARG A 196 -9.46 -6.45 -5.98
N GLN A 197 -9.48 -5.66 -7.04
CA GLN A 197 -9.32 -4.22 -6.99
C GLN A 197 -10.57 -3.55 -7.53
N THR A 198 -10.86 -2.38 -7.04
CA THR A 198 -11.94 -1.57 -7.58
C THR A 198 -11.39 -0.21 -7.96
N GLN A 199 -11.70 0.23 -9.17
CA GLN A 199 -11.36 1.56 -9.67
C GLN A 199 -12.58 2.45 -9.64
N GLY A 200 -12.38 3.72 -9.33
CA GLY A 200 -13.47 4.68 -9.29
C GLY A 200 -13.06 6.07 -9.70
N THR A 201 -14.07 6.88 -9.96
CA THR A 201 -13.94 8.32 -10.18
C THR A 201 -14.85 9.05 -9.20
N ALA A 202 -14.36 10.11 -8.59
CA ALA A 202 -15.08 10.85 -7.56
C ALA A 202 -14.78 12.36 -7.62
N THR A 203 -15.59 13.10 -6.91
CA THR A 203 -15.36 14.51 -6.54
C THR A 203 -15.05 14.67 -5.05
N ALA A 204 -15.20 13.62 -4.25
CA ALA A 204 -14.98 13.63 -2.80
C ALA A 204 -13.49 13.76 -2.46
N LEU A 205 -13.08 14.94 -1.97
CA LEU A 205 -11.68 15.30 -1.73
C LEU A 205 -11.00 14.47 -0.64
N GLY A 206 -11.76 13.82 0.22
CA GLY A 206 -11.24 12.95 1.30
C GLY A 206 -10.84 11.54 0.87
N ILE A 207 -11.01 11.17 -0.41
CA ILE A 207 -10.47 9.92 -0.93
C ILE A 207 -8.95 10.06 -1.04
N ALA A 208 -8.22 9.51 -0.07
CA ALA A 208 -6.77 9.63 0.02
C ALA A 208 -6.11 8.27 0.33
N PRO A 209 -4.95 7.95 -0.25
CA PRO A 209 -4.23 6.71 0.02
C PRO A 209 -3.96 6.52 1.51
N GLY A 210 -4.19 5.30 2.02
CA GLY A 210 -4.05 4.96 3.43
C GLY A 210 -5.23 5.35 4.31
N HIS A 211 -6.33 5.84 3.72
CA HIS A 211 -7.57 6.14 4.43
C HIS A 211 -8.70 5.24 3.97
N THR A 212 -9.60 4.91 4.90
CA THR A 212 -10.81 4.13 4.62
C THR A 212 -12.01 5.03 4.42
N PHE A 213 -13.03 4.49 3.77
CA PHE A 213 -14.38 5.08 3.70
C PHE A 213 -15.44 4.00 3.53
N VAL A 214 -16.66 4.29 3.93
CA VAL A 214 -17.82 3.43 3.70
C VAL A 214 -18.55 3.90 2.44
N LEU A 215 -18.57 3.07 1.40
CA LEU A 215 -19.37 3.32 0.20
C LEU A 215 -20.85 3.08 0.50
N ARG A 216 -21.71 4.02 0.09
CA ARG A 216 -23.18 3.95 0.16
C ARG A 216 -23.80 4.21 -1.20
N ASN A 217 -25.01 3.68 -1.37
CA ASN A 217 -25.81 3.86 -2.57
C ASN A 217 -25.15 3.35 -3.87
N ALA A 218 -24.30 2.34 -3.76
CA ALA A 218 -23.68 1.72 -4.93
C ALA A 218 -24.74 1.17 -5.88
N PRO A 219 -24.50 1.17 -7.22
CA PRO A 219 -25.43 0.63 -8.21
C PRO A 219 -25.79 -0.83 -7.96
N PHE A 220 -24.81 -1.61 -7.51
CA PHE A 220 -25.01 -2.97 -7.02
C PHE A 220 -24.92 -2.97 -5.48
N PHE A 221 -25.97 -3.44 -4.82
CA PHE A 221 -26.06 -3.40 -3.37
C PHE A 221 -24.90 -4.11 -2.66
N GLY A 222 -24.37 -5.18 -3.25
CA GLY A 222 -23.25 -5.94 -2.72
C GLY A 222 -21.92 -5.18 -2.68
N ASP A 223 -21.83 -4.05 -3.38
CA ASP A 223 -20.63 -3.20 -3.37
C ASP A 223 -20.63 -2.19 -2.22
N ASN A 224 -21.76 -2.03 -1.50
CA ASN A 224 -21.76 -1.20 -0.30
C ASN A 224 -20.90 -1.86 0.78
N GLY A 225 -19.94 -1.13 1.30
CA GLY A 225 -18.98 -1.65 2.27
C GLY A 225 -17.89 -0.67 2.61
N GLU A 226 -16.97 -1.09 3.45
CA GLU A 226 -15.80 -0.31 3.81
C GLU A 226 -14.61 -0.66 2.90
N TYR A 227 -13.94 0.34 2.40
CA TYR A 227 -12.84 0.22 1.46
C TYR A 227 -11.62 1.03 1.93
N LEU A 228 -10.43 0.48 1.65
CA LEU A 228 -9.15 1.16 1.83
C LEU A 228 -8.70 1.73 0.48
N THR A 229 -8.43 3.03 0.43
CA THR A 229 -7.83 3.67 -0.74
C THR A 229 -6.34 3.33 -0.83
N THR A 230 -5.94 2.74 -1.96
CA THR A 230 -4.55 2.36 -2.22
C THR A 230 -3.83 3.33 -3.15
N VAL A 231 -4.56 3.91 -4.11
CA VAL A 231 -4.06 4.89 -5.07
C VAL A 231 -5.08 6.01 -5.23
N ALA A 232 -4.63 7.25 -5.39
CA ALA A 232 -5.46 8.37 -5.80
C ALA A 232 -4.69 9.32 -6.72
N HIS A 233 -5.35 9.72 -7.80
CA HIS A 233 -4.88 10.72 -8.75
C HIS A 233 -5.86 11.88 -8.77
N TYR A 234 -5.37 13.05 -8.40
CA TYR A 234 -6.19 14.27 -8.32
C TYR A 234 -5.92 15.15 -9.52
N ARG A 235 -6.99 15.65 -10.12
CA ARG A 235 -6.93 16.64 -11.19
C ARG A 235 -7.78 17.83 -10.79
N PHE A 236 -7.12 18.97 -10.62
CA PHE A 236 -7.77 20.26 -10.30
C PHE A 236 -7.50 21.23 -11.44
N GLU A 237 -8.56 21.79 -12.02
CA GLU A 237 -8.48 22.82 -13.05
C GLU A 237 -9.34 24.01 -12.63
N GLU A 238 -8.73 25.21 -12.59
CA GLU A 238 -9.42 26.46 -12.34
C GLU A 238 -9.36 27.35 -13.57
N ASN A 239 -10.50 27.61 -14.20
CA ASN A 239 -10.61 28.50 -15.33
C ASN A 239 -10.79 29.96 -14.89
N ARG A 240 -9.68 30.70 -14.68
CA ARG A 240 -9.68 32.11 -14.25
C ARG A 240 -10.09 33.12 -15.32
N TYR A 241 -10.22 32.71 -16.59
CA TYR A 241 -10.46 33.66 -17.71
C TYR A 241 -11.84 33.57 -18.33
N ALA A 242 -12.74 32.76 -17.84
CA ALA A 242 -14.12 32.74 -18.25
C ALA A 242 -14.91 33.79 -17.45
N SER A 243 -15.12 35.01 -18.00
CA SER A 243 -16.06 35.97 -17.49
C SER A 243 -17.47 35.51 -17.90
N GLY A 244 -18.08 34.65 -17.10
CA GLY A 244 -19.43 34.12 -17.28
C GLY A 244 -19.82 33.20 -16.12
N PRO A 245 -21.10 32.82 -16.00
CA PRO A 245 -21.53 31.88 -14.95
C PRO A 245 -20.95 30.47 -15.06
N ASP A 246 -20.13 30.19 -16.07
CA ASP A 246 -19.48 28.90 -16.35
C ASP A 246 -17.99 28.88 -15.94
N SER A 247 -17.66 29.44 -14.76
CA SER A 247 -16.35 29.18 -14.16
C SER A 247 -16.35 27.71 -13.63
N ASN A 248 -16.25 26.75 -14.53
CA ASN A 248 -16.18 25.35 -14.18
C ASN A 248 -14.82 25.06 -13.56
N THR A 249 -14.75 25.01 -12.24
CA THR A 249 -13.65 24.37 -11.53
C THR A 249 -13.84 22.86 -11.64
N LEU A 250 -12.91 22.18 -12.28
CA LEU A 250 -12.94 20.73 -12.39
C LEU A 250 -12.21 20.11 -11.19
N TYR A 251 -12.90 19.28 -10.45
CA TYR A 251 -12.34 18.39 -9.43
C TYR A 251 -12.61 16.96 -9.86
N GLU A 252 -11.57 16.24 -10.25
CA GLU A 252 -11.67 14.83 -10.59
C GLU A 252 -10.63 14.04 -9.80
N ILE A 253 -11.08 12.99 -9.13
CA ILE A 253 -10.23 12.07 -8.40
C ILE A 253 -10.44 10.68 -8.98
N ARG A 254 -9.41 10.11 -9.57
CA ARG A 254 -9.37 8.71 -9.96
C ARG A 254 -8.66 7.94 -8.89
N PHE A 255 -9.26 6.85 -8.43
CA PHE A 255 -8.75 6.12 -7.29
C PHE A 255 -8.86 4.61 -7.47
N GLU A 256 -8.05 3.88 -6.71
CA GLU A 256 -8.10 2.44 -6.56
C GLU A 256 -8.31 2.10 -5.10
N VAL A 257 -9.15 1.11 -4.85
CA VAL A 257 -9.47 0.62 -3.51
C VAL A 257 -9.48 -0.89 -3.45
N ILE A 258 -9.30 -1.41 -2.24
CA ILE A 258 -9.55 -2.81 -1.87
C ILE A 258 -10.55 -2.83 -0.71
N PRO A 259 -11.26 -3.96 -0.46
CA PRO A 259 -12.03 -4.12 0.76
C PRO A 259 -11.16 -3.88 2.00
N ALA A 260 -11.68 -3.15 2.98
CA ALA A 260 -10.90 -2.72 4.15
C ALA A 260 -10.46 -3.86 5.08
N ASP A 261 -11.08 -5.04 4.97
CA ASP A 261 -10.73 -6.26 5.70
C ASP A 261 -9.57 -7.06 5.06
N VAL A 262 -9.19 -6.73 3.82
CA VAL A 262 -8.07 -7.35 3.13
C VAL A 262 -6.75 -6.74 3.62
N PRO A 263 -5.80 -7.56 4.11
CA PRO A 263 -4.49 -7.06 4.49
C PRO A 263 -3.75 -6.47 3.28
N TYR A 264 -3.51 -5.17 3.28
CA TYR A 264 -2.70 -4.56 2.24
C TYR A 264 -1.23 -4.94 2.42
N ARG A 265 -0.65 -5.54 1.36
CA ARG A 265 0.78 -5.87 1.32
C ARG A 265 1.41 -5.21 0.10
N PRO A 266 2.52 -4.47 0.27
CA PRO A 266 3.21 -3.86 -0.86
C PRO A 266 3.80 -4.92 -1.79
N ALA A 267 3.81 -4.64 -3.09
CA ALA A 267 4.52 -5.49 -4.05
C ALA A 267 6.03 -5.34 -3.86
N GLN A 268 6.78 -6.42 -4.02
CA GLN A 268 8.24 -6.36 -4.11
C GLN A 268 8.62 -5.80 -5.50
N LYS A 269 8.89 -4.52 -5.55
CA LYS A 269 9.29 -3.80 -6.76
C LYS A 269 10.72 -3.27 -6.68
N THR A 270 11.20 -3.08 -5.47
CA THR A 270 12.55 -2.54 -5.23
C THR A 270 13.57 -3.68 -5.34
N PRO A 271 14.62 -3.52 -6.16
CA PRO A 271 15.60 -4.57 -6.44
C PRO A 271 16.44 -5.00 -5.23
#